data_86b8c9ee5c99ed0f0beb17382926ebbc
#
_entry.id   86b8c9ee5c99ed0f0beb17382926ebbc
#
_cell.length_a   1.000
_cell.length_b   1.000
_cell.length_c   1.000
_cell.angle_alpha   90.00
_cell.angle_beta   90.00
_cell.angle_gamma   90.00
#
_symmetry.space_group_name_H-M   'P 1'
#
loop_
_entity.id
_entity.type
_entity.pdbx_description
1 polymer ?
#
loop_
_entity_poly.entity_id
_entity_poly.type
_entity_poly.pdbx_seq_one_letter_code
_entity_poly.pdbx_strand_id
1 'polypeptide(L)'
;MKVDGGLGPDLSHDLGTFAAQAAEQEAAGYNGIWTAETNHDPFFPLLLAAGTTSDVDLGTGIAVAFSRSPMTLAATANDLQAFTGGRFILGLGSQIKPHIEKRFSMPW
;
A
#
# COMPACT_ATOMS: atom_id res chain seq x y z
N MET A 1 -8.69 -9.19 -19.67
CA MET A 1 -8.27 -9.70 -18.34
C MET A 1 -7.45 -8.62 -17.64
N LYS A 2 -7.74 -8.36 -16.38
CA LYS A 2 -6.92 -7.44 -15.59
C LYS A 2 -5.73 -8.18 -15.00
N VAL A 3 -4.57 -7.55 -15.01
CA VAL A 3 -3.34 -8.08 -14.42
C VAL A 3 -2.78 -7.04 -13.48
N ASP A 4 -2.48 -7.46 -12.27
CA ASP A 4 -1.97 -6.58 -11.23
C ASP A 4 -0.54 -6.97 -10.86
N GLY A 5 0.24 -5.98 -10.45
CA GLY A 5 1.58 -6.14 -9.94
C GLY A 5 1.67 -5.75 -8.47
N GLY A 6 2.89 -5.63 -7.98
CA GLY A 6 3.15 -5.26 -6.61
C GLY A 6 4.43 -4.46 -6.45
N LEU A 7 4.51 -3.73 -5.34
CA LEU A 7 5.73 -3.11 -4.88
C LEU A 7 6.23 -3.93 -3.70
N GLY A 8 7.46 -4.41 -3.80
CA GLY A 8 8.06 -5.25 -2.77
C GLY A 8 8.34 -4.47 -1.47
N PRO A 9 8.38 -5.19 -0.34
CA PRO A 9 8.65 -4.58 0.96
C PRO A 9 10.12 -4.27 1.21
N ASP A 10 10.98 -4.50 0.25
CA ASP A 10 12.42 -4.25 0.41
C ASP A 10 12.72 -2.76 0.35
N LEU A 11 12.97 -2.17 1.52
CA LEU A 11 13.32 -0.77 1.67
C LEU A 11 14.84 -0.51 1.66
N SER A 12 15.63 -1.45 1.17
CA SER A 12 17.04 -1.18 0.87
C SER A 12 17.20 -0.20 -0.29
N HIS A 13 16.12 0.08 -1.00
CA HIS A 13 16.07 1.00 -2.12
C HIS A 13 15.83 2.44 -1.67
N ASP A 14 16.25 3.38 -2.48
CA ASP A 14 15.89 4.78 -2.30
C ASP A 14 14.41 5.02 -2.66
N LEU A 15 13.92 6.21 -2.33
CA LEU A 15 12.52 6.57 -2.55
C LEU A 15 12.15 6.56 -4.04
N GLY A 16 13.10 6.90 -4.91
CA GLY A 16 12.87 6.93 -6.34
C GLY A 16 12.63 5.55 -6.94
N THR A 17 13.13 4.49 -6.32
CA THR A 17 12.96 3.12 -6.81
C THR A 17 11.49 2.72 -6.83
N PHE A 18 10.73 3.00 -5.76
CA PHE A 18 9.30 2.69 -5.72
C PHE A 18 8.51 3.46 -6.78
N ALA A 19 8.81 4.74 -6.92
CA ALA A 19 8.19 5.58 -7.93
C ALA A 19 8.47 5.07 -9.36
N ALA A 20 9.72 4.71 -9.64
CA ALA A 20 10.12 4.17 -10.94
C ALA A 20 9.47 2.82 -11.23
N GLN A 21 9.44 1.90 -10.26
CA GLN A 21 8.78 0.61 -10.41
C GLN A 21 7.30 0.74 -10.73
N ALA A 22 6.61 1.66 -10.06
CA ALA A 22 5.20 1.91 -10.30
C ALA A 22 4.96 2.43 -11.73
N ALA A 23 5.77 3.38 -12.18
CA ALA A 23 5.69 3.91 -13.54
C ALA A 23 5.94 2.82 -14.59
N GLU A 24 6.92 1.94 -14.35
CA GLU A 24 7.23 0.82 -15.23
C GLU A 24 6.09 -0.18 -15.32
N GLN A 25 5.46 -0.51 -14.20
CA GLN A 25 4.31 -1.42 -14.18
C GLN A 25 3.12 -0.83 -14.91
N GLU A 26 2.83 0.43 -14.72
CA GLU A 26 1.76 1.12 -15.46
C GLU A 26 2.06 1.11 -16.97
N ALA A 27 3.27 1.44 -17.37
CA ALA A 27 3.68 1.44 -18.76
C ALA A 27 3.62 0.03 -19.39
N ALA A 28 3.86 -1.01 -18.58
CA ALA A 28 3.76 -2.40 -19.03
C ALA A 28 2.31 -2.92 -19.14
N GLY A 29 1.33 -2.12 -18.75
CA GLY A 29 -0.09 -2.46 -18.89
C GLY A 29 -0.74 -3.11 -17.69
N TYR A 30 -0.09 -3.10 -16.53
CA TYR A 30 -0.75 -3.54 -15.29
C TYR A 30 -1.94 -2.64 -14.93
N ASN A 31 -2.97 -3.23 -14.34
CA ASN A 31 -4.19 -2.53 -13.98
C ASN A 31 -4.22 -2.07 -12.53
N GLY A 32 -3.47 -2.71 -11.67
CA GLY A 32 -3.36 -2.36 -10.26
C GLY A 32 -1.98 -2.69 -9.70
N ILE A 33 -1.61 -1.96 -8.65
CA ILE A 33 -0.36 -2.14 -7.93
C ILE A 33 -0.70 -2.27 -6.44
N TRP A 34 -0.19 -3.33 -5.81
CA TRP A 34 -0.55 -3.69 -4.46
C TRP A 34 0.67 -3.72 -3.56
N THR A 35 0.47 -3.31 -2.32
CA THR A 35 1.46 -3.42 -1.25
C THR A 35 0.92 -4.28 -0.11
N ALA A 36 1.82 -4.89 0.65
CA ALA A 36 1.47 -5.66 1.83
C ALA A 36 2.17 -5.09 3.05
N GLU A 37 1.50 -5.14 4.19
CA GLU A 37 2.10 -4.74 5.46
C GLU A 37 2.80 -5.93 6.11
N THR A 38 4.11 -5.83 6.19
CA THR A 38 4.96 -6.81 6.89
C THR A 38 5.74 -6.09 7.99
N ASN A 39 7.02 -5.78 7.76
CA ASN A 39 7.85 -5.00 8.68
C ASN A 39 7.82 -3.51 8.35
N HIS A 40 7.17 -3.12 7.26
CA HIS A 40 7.17 -1.76 6.74
C HIS A 40 5.75 -1.30 6.49
N ASP A 41 5.56 0.02 6.52
CA ASP A 41 4.28 0.64 6.26
C ASP A 41 3.85 0.39 4.80
N PRO A 42 2.62 -0.04 4.55
CA PRO A 42 2.14 -0.33 3.20
C PRO A 42 1.72 0.92 2.42
N PHE A 43 1.49 2.05 3.10
CA PHE A 43 0.95 3.26 2.47
C PHE A 43 2.03 4.13 1.83
N PHE A 44 3.22 4.20 2.41
CA PHE A 44 4.29 5.04 1.88
C PHE A 44 4.70 4.69 0.45
N PRO A 45 4.90 3.42 0.09
CA PRO A 45 5.17 3.08 -1.30
C PRO A 45 4.04 3.50 -2.25
N LEU A 46 2.79 3.42 -1.81
CA LEU A 46 1.65 3.84 -2.62
C LEU A 46 1.61 5.35 -2.81
N LEU A 47 2.00 6.13 -1.80
CA LEU A 47 2.13 7.57 -1.93
C LEU A 47 3.16 7.94 -3.00
N LEU A 48 4.30 7.27 -3.00
CA LEU A 48 5.34 7.47 -4.02
C LEU A 48 4.84 7.07 -5.41
N ALA A 49 4.14 5.94 -5.50
CA ALA A 49 3.55 5.46 -6.75
C ALA A 49 2.49 6.42 -7.31
N ALA A 50 1.73 7.07 -6.44
CA ALA A 50 0.72 8.04 -6.85
C ALA A 50 1.31 9.19 -7.66
N GLY A 51 2.54 9.59 -7.36
CA GLY A 51 3.22 10.69 -8.03
C GLY A 51 3.72 10.38 -9.44
N THR A 52 3.81 9.11 -9.81
CA THR A 52 4.37 8.66 -11.09
C THR A 52 3.39 7.85 -11.95
N THR A 53 2.17 7.70 -11.50
CA THR A 53 1.12 6.96 -12.21
C THR A 53 -0.14 7.80 -12.38
N SER A 54 -0.97 7.44 -13.36
CA SER A 54 -2.20 8.18 -13.66
C SER A 54 -3.45 7.31 -13.75
N ASP A 55 -3.31 6.03 -14.06
CA ASP A 55 -4.46 5.18 -14.38
C ASP A 55 -4.57 3.92 -13.51
N VAL A 56 -3.46 3.36 -13.04
CA VAL A 56 -3.48 2.12 -12.25
C VAL A 56 -4.15 2.35 -10.89
N ASP A 57 -4.89 1.34 -10.45
CA ASP A 57 -5.36 1.29 -9.06
C ASP A 57 -4.17 1.05 -8.12
N LEU A 58 -4.21 1.69 -6.97
CA LEU A 58 -3.18 1.56 -5.94
C LEU A 58 -3.83 1.06 -4.66
N GLY A 59 -3.43 -0.10 -4.18
CA GLY A 59 -4.12 -0.71 -3.06
C GLY A 59 -3.21 -1.39 -2.04
N THR A 60 -3.76 -1.57 -0.84
CA THR A 60 -3.13 -2.39 0.19
C THR A 60 -3.72 -3.79 0.20
N GLY A 61 -2.87 -4.76 0.12
CA GLY A 61 -3.28 -6.16 0.25
C GLY A 61 -2.37 -6.90 1.20
N ILE A 62 -2.54 -6.71 2.47
CA ILE A 62 -3.46 -5.87 3.25
C ILE A 62 -2.72 -4.87 4.11
N ALA A 63 -3.41 -3.82 4.58
CA ALA A 63 -3.00 -3.05 5.74
C ALA A 63 -3.58 -3.68 7.01
N VAL A 64 -2.80 -3.70 8.09
CA VAL A 64 -3.20 -4.37 9.33
C VAL A 64 -4.12 -3.46 10.14
N ALA A 65 -5.38 -3.91 10.34
CA ALA A 65 -6.38 -3.12 11.02
C ALA A 65 -6.05 -2.89 12.51
N PHE A 66 -5.54 -3.92 13.19
CA PHE A 66 -5.33 -3.87 14.64
C PHE A 66 -4.12 -3.05 15.09
N SER A 67 -3.28 -2.62 14.16
CA SER A 67 -2.13 -1.77 14.47
C SER A 67 -2.45 -0.27 14.45
N ARG A 68 -3.67 0.12 14.08
CA ARG A 68 -4.06 1.52 13.88
C ARG A 68 -5.41 1.81 14.52
N SER A 69 -5.62 3.08 14.91
CA SER A 69 -6.97 3.51 15.25
C SER A 69 -7.80 3.71 13.99
N PRO A 70 -9.13 3.50 14.06
CA PRO A 70 -9.99 3.72 12.89
C PRO A 70 -9.89 5.13 12.31
N MET A 71 -9.75 6.15 13.15
CA MET A 71 -9.67 7.53 12.69
C MET A 71 -8.35 7.83 11.98
N THR A 72 -7.24 7.33 12.52
CA THR A 72 -5.93 7.48 11.87
C THR A 72 -5.92 6.80 10.50
N LEU A 73 -6.49 5.61 10.42
CA LEU A 73 -6.60 4.87 9.18
C LEU A 73 -7.49 5.60 8.16
N ALA A 74 -8.63 6.12 8.61
CA ALA A 74 -9.53 6.89 7.77
C ALA A 74 -8.86 8.14 7.19
N ALA A 75 -8.08 8.86 7.99
CA ALA A 75 -7.34 10.03 7.52
C ALA A 75 -6.33 9.66 6.43
N THR A 76 -5.54 8.62 6.65
CA THR A 76 -4.57 8.12 5.66
C THR A 76 -5.26 7.72 4.36
N ALA A 77 -6.34 6.94 4.46
CA ALA A 77 -7.08 6.47 3.29
C ALA A 77 -7.72 7.62 2.52
N ASN A 78 -8.27 8.59 3.22
CA ASN A 78 -8.88 9.76 2.60
C ASN A 78 -7.86 10.60 1.83
N ASP A 79 -6.68 10.80 2.40
CA ASP A 79 -5.61 11.56 1.74
C ASP A 79 -5.10 10.81 0.50
N LEU A 80 -4.87 9.50 0.61
CA LEU A 80 -4.47 8.70 -0.54
C LEU A 80 -5.53 8.67 -1.64
N GLN A 81 -6.80 8.65 -1.29
CA GLN A 81 -7.87 8.73 -2.28
C GLN A 81 -7.82 10.06 -3.04
N ALA A 82 -7.55 11.16 -2.34
CA ALA A 82 -7.39 12.47 -2.97
C ALA A 82 -6.12 12.53 -3.83
N PHE A 83 -4.97 12.07 -3.31
CA PHE A 83 -3.70 12.13 -4.03
C PHE A 83 -3.67 11.25 -5.28
N THR A 84 -4.41 10.15 -5.28
CA THR A 84 -4.50 9.24 -6.42
C THR A 84 -5.61 9.58 -7.40
N GLY A 85 -6.39 10.61 -7.13
CA GLY A 85 -7.53 10.95 -7.99
C GLY A 85 -8.63 9.89 -7.99
N GLY A 86 -8.84 9.23 -6.86
CA GLY A 86 -9.88 8.21 -6.71
C GLY A 86 -9.44 6.79 -7.04
N ARG A 87 -8.15 6.53 -7.21
CA ARG A 87 -7.63 5.19 -7.59
C ARG A 87 -7.17 4.35 -6.40
N PHE A 88 -7.28 4.86 -5.17
CA PHE A 88 -6.84 4.13 -3.99
C PHE A 88 -7.87 3.09 -3.55
N ILE A 89 -7.39 1.89 -3.20
CA ILE A 89 -8.20 0.81 -2.65
C ILE A 89 -7.63 0.41 -1.29
N LEU A 90 -8.44 0.57 -0.24
CA LEU A 90 -8.04 0.18 1.11
C LEU A 90 -8.42 -1.28 1.37
N GLY A 91 -7.44 -2.16 1.32
CA GLY A 91 -7.59 -3.55 1.75
C GLY A 91 -7.15 -3.70 3.20
N LEU A 92 -8.04 -4.16 4.06
CA LEU A 92 -7.79 -4.35 5.49
C LEU A 92 -7.84 -5.82 5.86
N GLY A 93 -7.02 -6.19 6.83
CA GLY A 93 -7.04 -7.52 7.41
C GLY A 93 -6.60 -7.51 8.86
N SER A 94 -6.93 -8.59 9.56
CA SER A 94 -6.62 -8.74 10.98
C SER A 94 -5.21 -9.25 11.23
N GLN A 95 -4.58 -9.88 10.23
CA GLN A 95 -3.38 -10.68 10.43
C GLN A 95 -3.59 -11.82 11.43
N ILE A 96 -2.57 -12.61 11.70
CA ILE A 96 -2.63 -13.68 12.67
C ILE A 96 -2.15 -13.19 14.05
N LYS A 97 -2.66 -13.81 15.10
CA LYS A 97 -2.35 -13.44 16.49
C LYS A 97 -0.86 -13.25 16.77
N PRO A 98 0.06 -14.16 16.39
CA PRO A 98 1.49 -13.94 16.65
C PRO A 98 2.07 -12.68 16.03
N HIS A 99 1.58 -12.29 14.86
CA HIS A 99 2.04 -11.07 14.20
C HIS A 99 1.53 -9.83 14.94
N ILE A 100 0.27 -9.83 15.35
CA ILE A 100 -0.32 -8.71 16.08
C ILE A 100 0.39 -8.49 17.41
N GLU A 101 0.58 -9.55 18.18
CA GLU A 101 1.19 -9.44 19.52
C GLU A 101 2.69 -9.16 19.47
N LYS A 102 3.43 -9.85 18.59
CA LYS A 102 4.90 -9.80 18.57
C LYS A 102 5.47 -8.72 17.67
N ARG A 103 4.81 -8.43 16.55
CA ARG A 103 5.31 -7.43 15.60
C ARG A 103 4.75 -6.04 15.87
N PHE A 104 3.46 -5.96 16.20
CA PHE A 104 2.77 -4.69 16.39
C PHE A 104 2.53 -4.33 17.85
N SER A 105 2.86 -5.21 18.78
CA SER A 105 2.69 -4.99 20.25
C SER A 105 1.26 -4.62 20.61
N MET A 106 0.29 -5.18 19.92
CA MET A 106 -1.12 -4.92 20.12
C MET A 106 -1.81 -6.18 20.67
N PRO A 107 -2.87 -6.03 21.48
CA PRO A 107 -3.67 -7.18 21.88
C PRO A 107 -4.40 -7.77 20.67
N TRP A 108 -4.50 -9.08 20.69
CA TRP A 108 -5.29 -9.80 19.69
C TRP A 108 -6.75 -9.83 20.08
#